data_b027a98039b23690756a0f9911360fcc
#
_entry.id   b027a98039b23690756a0f9911360fcc
#
_cell.length_a   1.000
_cell.length_b   1.000
_cell.length_c   1.000
_cell.angle_alpha   90.00
_cell.angle_beta   90.00
_cell.angle_gamma   90.00
#
_symmetry.space_group_name_H-M   'P 1'
#
loop_
_entity.id
_entity.type
_entity.pdbx_description
1 polymer ?
#
loop_
_entity_poly.entity_id
_entity_poly.type
_entity_poly.pdbx_seq_one_letter_code
_entity_poly.pdbx_strand_id
1 'polypeptide(L)'
;MEFTRRHAAFAAGLSLAAASLPIGVGVAQSGDEAAVNAAVEALRKAMLAADKAGLEALVSDKLSYGHSGGVIESKAQFVEVIVSKKTVYKTITLSEPSATVAGNNAIVRHIFSAETESGGKAGSARVGVLQVWQKDGGWKLLARQAFRFPT
;
A
#
# COMPACT_ATOMS: atom_id res chain seq x y z
N MET A 1 -86.81 2.15 18.76
CA MET A 1 -85.90 2.02 17.58
C MET A 1 -84.65 2.79 17.88
N GLU A 2 -83.60 2.07 18.40
CA GLU A 2 -82.35 2.69 18.75
C GLU A 2 -81.25 2.15 17.85
N PHE A 3 -80.55 3.05 17.16
CA PHE A 3 -79.40 2.71 16.34
C PHE A 3 -78.10 2.80 17.17
N THR A 4 -77.51 1.66 17.44
CA THR A 4 -76.20 1.58 18.14
C THR A 4 -75.09 1.81 17.15
N ARG A 5 -74.36 2.91 17.28
CA ARG A 5 -73.12 3.18 16.53
C ARG A 5 -71.94 2.45 17.20
N ARG A 6 -71.35 1.51 16.49
CA ARG A 6 -70.06 0.90 16.86
C ARG A 6 -68.93 1.73 16.28
N HIS A 7 -68.10 2.27 17.18
CA HIS A 7 -66.87 2.92 16.77
C HIS A 7 -65.78 1.87 16.54
N ALA A 8 -65.27 1.77 15.32
CA ALA A 8 -64.05 1.01 15.00
C ALA A 8 -62.85 1.92 15.19
N ALA A 9 -62.00 1.61 16.15
CA ALA A 9 -60.72 2.27 16.34
C ALA A 9 -59.68 1.65 15.38
N PHE A 10 -59.19 2.41 14.42
CA PHE A 10 -58.03 2.03 13.61
C PHE A 10 -56.76 2.39 14.38
N ALA A 11 -56.03 1.39 14.86
CA ALA A 11 -54.66 1.55 15.35
C ALA A 11 -53.71 1.62 14.14
N ALA A 12 -53.19 2.81 13.86
CA ALA A 12 -52.11 2.98 12.88
C ALA A 12 -50.78 2.56 13.54
N GLY A 13 -50.29 1.40 13.16
CA GLY A 13 -48.93 0.95 13.54
C GLY A 13 -47.90 1.71 12.71
N LEU A 14 -47.14 2.58 13.38
CA LEU A 14 -45.96 3.24 12.80
C LEU A 14 -44.80 2.26 12.79
N SER A 15 -44.55 1.61 11.64
CA SER A 15 -43.35 0.79 11.46
C SER A 15 -42.15 1.69 11.20
N LEU A 16 -41.28 1.90 12.21
CA LEU A 16 -39.98 2.50 12.04
C LEU A 16 -39.07 1.49 11.31
N ALA A 17 -38.91 1.68 10.00
CA ALA A 17 -37.83 0.99 9.25
C ALA A 17 -36.50 1.64 9.63
N ALA A 18 -35.73 1.01 10.50
CA ALA A 18 -34.36 1.38 10.77
C ALA A 18 -33.52 1.06 9.52
N ALA A 19 -33.23 2.06 8.71
CA ALA A 19 -32.25 1.97 7.63
C ALA A 19 -30.86 1.86 8.26
N SER A 20 -30.33 0.63 8.35
CA SER A 20 -28.95 0.38 8.71
C SER A 20 -28.06 0.81 7.54
N LEU A 21 -27.48 1.99 7.64
CA LEU A 21 -26.42 2.45 6.73
C LEU A 21 -25.15 1.62 6.96
N PRO A 22 -24.48 1.12 5.93
CA PRO A 22 -23.21 0.44 6.08
C PRO A 22 -22.10 1.47 6.34
N ILE A 23 -21.91 1.86 7.61
CA ILE A 23 -20.87 2.84 8.02
C ILE A 23 -19.47 2.21 8.06
N GLY A 24 -19.34 0.88 7.87
CA GLY A 24 -18.08 0.17 8.12
C GLY A 24 -17.04 0.18 7.01
N VAL A 25 -17.43 0.33 5.75
CA VAL A 25 -16.49 0.10 4.63
C VAL A 25 -15.54 1.28 4.41
N GLY A 26 -16.00 2.51 4.54
CA GLY A 26 -15.18 3.70 4.29
C GLY A 26 -14.08 3.93 5.33
N VAL A 27 -14.35 3.64 6.60
CA VAL A 27 -13.37 3.83 7.70
C VAL A 27 -12.29 2.76 7.67
N ALA A 28 -12.65 1.50 7.35
CA ALA A 28 -11.67 0.43 7.20
C ALA A 28 -10.74 0.67 6.00
N GLN A 29 -11.26 1.15 4.89
CA GLN A 29 -10.47 1.45 3.70
C GLN A 29 -9.50 2.60 3.93
N SER A 30 -9.90 3.69 4.60
CA SER A 30 -9.00 4.79 4.94
C SER A 30 -7.90 4.36 5.92
N GLY A 31 -8.21 3.47 6.88
CA GLY A 31 -7.23 2.89 7.79
C GLY A 31 -6.20 2.02 7.07
N ASP A 32 -6.62 1.23 6.09
CA ASP A 32 -5.73 0.39 5.31
C ASP A 32 -4.86 1.21 4.33
N GLU A 33 -5.38 2.30 3.76
CA GLU A 33 -4.57 3.23 2.95
C GLU A 33 -3.49 3.92 3.80
N ALA A 34 -3.81 4.35 5.00
CA ALA A 34 -2.83 4.91 5.93
C ALA A 34 -1.77 3.86 6.32
N ALA A 35 -2.20 2.61 6.58
CA ALA A 35 -1.31 1.53 6.95
C ALA A 35 -0.35 1.11 5.81
N VAL A 36 -0.82 1.03 4.57
CA VAL A 36 0.06 0.73 3.43
C VAL A 36 1.02 1.88 3.16
N ASN A 37 0.60 3.13 3.28
CA ASN A 37 1.50 4.28 3.16
C ASN A 37 2.59 4.28 4.23
N ALA A 38 2.25 3.90 5.47
CA ALA A 38 3.23 3.70 6.54
C ALA A 38 4.22 2.57 6.21
N ALA A 39 3.78 1.46 5.61
CA ALA A 39 4.64 0.36 5.17
C ALA A 39 5.59 0.79 4.04
N VAL A 40 5.12 1.60 3.08
CA VAL A 40 5.95 2.19 2.02
C VAL A 40 7.06 3.06 2.61
N GLU A 41 6.73 3.90 3.59
CA GLU A 41 7.70 4.77 4.26
C GLU A 41 8.68 3.95 5.13
N ALA A 42 8.22 2.88 5.79
CA ALA A 42 9.07 1.98 6.52
C ALA A 42 10.06 1.26 5.58
N LEU A 43 9.62 0.84 4.40
CA LEU A 43 10.50 0.25 3.38
C LEU A 43 11.57 1.24 2.91
N ARG A 44 11.18 2.50 2.65
CA ARG A 44 12.14 3.56 2.28
C ARG A 44 13.22 3.74 3.35
N LYS A 45 12.83 3.78 4.63
CA LYS A 45 13.76 3.91 5.76
C LYS A 45 14.67 2.70 5.88
N ALA A 46 14.13 1.49 5.75
CA ALA A 46 14.91 0.25 5.80
C ALA A 46 15.94 0.17 4.65
N MET A 47 15.57 0.63 3.44
CA MET A 47 16.52 0.73 2.32
C MET A 47 17.66 1.72 2.59
N LEU A 48 17.36 2.90 3.14
CA LEU A 48 18.38 3.89 3.50
C LEU A 48 19.32 3.41 4.58
N ALA A 49 18.80 2.70 5.59
CA ALA A 49 19.56 2.19 6.70
C ALA A 49 20.30 0.87 6.39
N ALA A 50 20.03 0.24 5.25
CA ALA A 50 20.42 -1.14 4.94
C ALA A 50 20.00 -2.12 6.06
N ASP A 51 18.80 -1.88 6.63
CA ASP A 51 18.24 -2.67 7.73
C ASP A 51 17.68 -3.99 7.20
N LYS A 52 18.47 -5.05 7.39
CA LYS A 52 18.11 -6.40 6.95
C LYS A 52 16.79 -6.87 7.55
N ALA A 53 16.61 -6.73 8.86
CA ALA A 53 15.41 -7.21 9.54
C ALA A 53 14.16 -6.45 9.08
N GLY A 54 14.25 -5.12 8.92
CA GLY A 54 13.19 -4.29 8.39
C GLY A 54 12.82 -4.65 6.95
N LEU A 55 13.81 -4.89 6.09
CA LEU A 55 13.56 -5.31 4.71
C LEU A 55 12.89 -6.69 4.65
N GLU A 56 13.41 -7.67 5.38
CA GLU A 56 12.85 -9.03 5.43
C GLU A 56 11.41 -9.04 5.97
N ALA A 57 11.12 -8.18 6.95
CA ALA A 57 9.78 -8.05 7.53
C ALA A 57 8.76 -7.42 6.58
N LEU A 58 9.17 -6.49 5.73
CA LEU A 58 8.28 -5.72 4.85
C LEU A 58 8.09 -6.36 3.46
N VAL A 59 8.94 -7.30 3.08
CA VAL A 59 8.94 -7.89 1.74
C VAL A 59 8.42 -9.31 1.77
N SER A 60 7.48 -9.62 0.87
CA SER A 60 6.95 -10.97 0.70
C SER A 60 8.02 -11.94 0.19
N ASP A 61 7.99 -13.19 0.63
CA ASP A 61 8.86 -14.24 0.10
C ASP A 61 8.64 -14.50 -1.41
N LYS A 62 7.50 -14.05 -1.92
CA LYS A 62 7.13 -14.13 -3.34
C LYS A 62 7.42 -12.84 -4.11
N LEU A 63 8.27 -11.95 -3.58
CA LEU A 63 8.59 -10.69 -4.27
C LEU A 63 9.03 -10.94 -5.72
N SER A 64 8.44 -10.15 -6.61
CA SER A 64 8.95 -9.94 -7.97
C SER A 64 9.23 -8.45 -8.17
N TYR A 65 10.50 -8.08 -8.31
CA TYR A 65 10.90 -6.70 -8.52
C TYR A 65 11.55 -6.52 -9.89
N GLY A 66 10.84 -5.89 -10.82
CA GLY A 66 11.35 -5.50 -12.13
C GLY A 66 12.01 -4.12 -12.09
N HIS A 67 13.28 -4.06 -12.46
CA HIS A 67 14.01 -2.80 -12.64
C HIS A 67 13.72 -2.17 -13.99
N SER A 68 13.92 -0.86 -14.11
CA SER A 68 13.73 -0.10 -15.35
C SER A 68 14.69 -0.51 -16.49
N GLY A 69 15.73 -1.28 -16.18
CA GLY A 69 16.67 -1.88 -17.12
C GLY A 69 16.36 -3.33 -17.50
N GLY A 70 15.24 -3.90 -17.03
CA GLY A 70 14.79 -5.25 -17.40
C GLY A 70 15.25 -6.37 -16.44
N VAL A 71 16.10 -6.08 -15.47
CA VAL A 71 16.49 -7.05 -14.44
C VAL A 71 15.30 -7.32 -13.51
N ILE A 72 15.08 -8.59 -13.16
CA ILE A 72 14.08 -9.00 -12.16
C ILE A 72 14.82 -9.58 -10.94
N GLU A 73 14.45 -9.11 -9.76
CA GLU A 73 14.98 -9.56 -8.49
C GLU A 73 13.92 -10.26 -7.63
N SER A 74 14.31 -11.33 -6.97
CA SER A 74 13.59 -11.95 -5.86
C SER A 74 13.84 -11.18 -4.55
N LYS A 75 13.11 -11.55 -3.48
CA LYS A 75 13.34 -11.01 -2.13
C LYS A 75 14.80 -11.16 -1.70
N ALA A 76 15.39 -12.35 -1.88
CA ALA A 76 16.76 -12.63 -1.46
C ALA A 76 17.76 -11.70 -2.18
N GLN A 77 17.60 -11.51 -3.49
CA GLN A 77 18.46 -10.65 -4.28
C GLN A 77 18.28 -9.17 -3.90
N PHE A 78 17.04 -8.71 -3.75
CA PHE A 78 16.72 -7.35 -3.33
C PHE A 78 17.34 -7.00 -1.96
N VAL A 79 17.16 -7.88 -0.97
CA VAL A 79 17.73 -7.67 0.37
C VAL A 79 19.25 -7.70 0.32
N GLU A 80 19.85 -8.69 -0.37
CA GLU A 80 21.30 -8.85 -0.47
C GLU A 80 21.98 -7.64 -1.11
N VAL A 81 21.45 -7.10 -2.20
CA VAL A 81 22.03 -5.92 -2.87
C VAL A 81 22.13 -4.73 -1.92
N ILE A 82 21.11 -4.52 -1.09
CA ILE A 82 21.07 -3.40 -0.13
C ILE A 82 21.97 -3.67 1.07
N VAL A 83 21.86 -4.84 1.68
CA VAL A 83 22.57 -5.19 2.94
C VAL A 83 24.06 -5.35 2.71
N SER A 84 24.49 -5.91 1.56
CA SER A 84 25.91 -6.02 1.20
C SER A 84 26.56 -4.68 0.86
N LYS A 85 25.77 -3.60 0.81
CA LYS A 85 26.23 -2.26 0.43
C LYS A 85 26.87 -2.18 -0.96
N LYS A 86 26.56 -3.13 -1.84
CA LYS A 86 26.93 -3.03 -3.26
C LYS A 86 26.37 -1.77 -3.90
N THR A 87 25.17 -1.38 -3.45
CA THR A 87 24.56 -0.07 -3.72
C THR A 87 24.18 0.56 -2.38
N VAL A 88 24.75 1.70 -2.08
CA VAL A 88 24.42 2.50 -0.90
C VAL A 88 23.49 3.63 -1.33
N TYR A 89 22.31 3.69 -0.76
CA TYR A 89 21.42 4.82 -0.94
C TYR A 89 21.84 5.95 0.02
N LYS A 90 22.22 7.10 -0.53
CA LYS A 90 22.51 8.31 0.24
C LYS A 90 21.25 9.08 0.57
N THR A 91 20.34 9.18 -0.41
CA THR A 91 19.02 9.77 -0.27
C THR A 91 17.98 8.93 -1.00
N ILE A 92 16.76 8.91 -0.50
CA ILE A 92 15.59 8.38 -1.20
C ILE A 92 14.44 9.35 -0.95
N THR A 93 13.88 9.89 -2.02
CA THR A 93 12.68 10.74 -2.00
C THR A 93 11.58 10.06 -2.79
N LEU A 94 10.39 9.97 -2.19
CA LEU A 94 9.17 9.51 -2.86
C LEU A 94 8.28 10.73 -3.10
N SER A 95 7.97 11.02 -4.35
CA SER A 95 7.08 12.13 -4.73
C SER A 95 5.87 11.64 -5.51
N GLU A 96 4.82 12.43 -5.54
CA GLU A 96 3.55 12.13 -6.20
C GLU A 96 2.95 10.76 -5.75
N PRO A 97 2.84 10.51 -4.44
CA PRO A 97 2.36 9.22 -3.97
C PRO A 97 0.86 9.08 -4.21
N SER A 98 0.45 7.87 -4.60
CA SER A 98 -0.95 7.45 -4.60
C SER A 98 -1.04 6.02 -4.09
N ALA A 99 -2.09 5.72 -3.33
CA ALA A 99 -2.40 4.38 -2.84
C ALA A 99 -3.89 4.09 -3.05
N THR A 100 -4.20 2.89 -3.50
CA THR A 100 -5.57 2.40 -3.64
C THR A 100 -5.63 1.00 -3.06
N VAL A 101 -6.51 0.80 -2.09
CA VAL A 101 -6.74 -0.51 -1.45
C VAL A 101 -7.87 -1.24 -2.14
N ALA A 102 -7.66 -2.52 -2.44
CA ALA A 102 -8.63 -3.43 -3.02
C ALA A 102 -8.61 -4.77 -2.25
N GLY A 103 -9.50 -4.90 -1.26
CA GLY A 103 -9.52 -6.05 -0.36
C GLY A 103 -8.20 -6.18 0.40
N ASN A 104 -7.56 -7.33 0.30
CA ASN A 104 -6.28 -7.61 0.95
C ASN A 104 -5.06 -7.14 0.13
N ASN A 105 -5.27 -6.36 -0.94
CA ASN A 105 -4.19 -5.85 -1.78
C ASN A 105 -4.25 -4.34 -1.85
N ALA A 106 -3.10 -3.73 -2.11
CA ALA A 106 -3.01 -2.31 -2.40
C ALA A 106 -2.07 -2.07 -3.59
N ILE A 107 -2.46 -1.12 -4.44
CA ILE A 107 -1.63 -0.61 -5.51
C ILE A 107 -1.09 0.74 -5.06
N VAL A 108 0.23 0.89 -5.09
CA VAL A 108 0.90 2.14 -4.74
C VAL A 108 1.74 2.61 -5.92
N ARG A 109 1.67 3.90 -6.22
CA ARG A 109 2.51 4.54 -7.23
C ARG A 109 3.22 5.74 -6.62
N HIS A 110 4.44 5.99 -7.07
CA HIS A 110 5.21 7.18 -6.75
C HIS A 110 6.35 7.37 -7.75
N ILE A 111 6.93 8.56 -7.74
CA ILE A 111 8.23 8.78 -8.34
C ILE A 111 9.29 8.48 -7.28
N PHE A 112 10.21 7.60 -7.61
CA PHE A 112 11.37 7.26 -6.79
C PHE A 112 12.57 8.04 -7.30
N SER A 113 13.13 8.90 -6.46
CA SER A 113 14.38 9.61 -6.72
C SER A 113 15.39 9.25 -5.66
N ALA A 114 16.59 8.90 -6.06
CA ALA A 114 17.65 8.49 -5.13
C ALA A 114 19.02 8.97 -5.61
N GLU A 115 19.87 9.33 -4.66
CA GLU A 115 21.31 9.40 -4.83
C GLU A 115 21.92 8.13 -4.29
N THR A 116 22.84 7.55 -5.03
CA THR A 116 23.45 6.26 -4.71
C THR A 116 24.97 6.34 -4.83
N GLU A 117 25.62 5.39 -4.20
CA GLU A 117 27.05 5.11 -4.38
C GLU A 117 27.24 3.62 -4.60
N SER A 118 27.95 3.24 -5.64
CA SER A 118 28.27 1.85 -5.96
C SER A 118 29.74 1.72 -6.35
N GLY A 119 30.51 0.93 -5.61
CA GLY A 119 31.94 0.78 -5.84
C GLY A 119 32.72 2.11 -5.79
N GLY A 120 32.32 3.03 -4.90
CA GLY A 120 32.93 4.36 -4.76
C GLY A 120 32.48 5.39 -5.84
N LYS A 121 31.59 5.00 -6.75
CA LYS A 121 31.07 5.88 -7.79
C LYS A 121 29.67 6.40 -7.40
N ALA A 122 29.53 7.73 -7.44
CA ALA A 122 28.21 8.36 -7.26
C ALA A 122 27.31 8.07 -8.46
N GLY A 123 26.03 7.86 -8.18
CA GLY A 123 24.97 7.68 -9.16
C GLY A 123 23.68 8.33 -8.73
N SER A 124 22.74 8.43 -9.63
CA SER A 124 21.41 8.89 -9.33
C SER A 124 20.37 8.07 -10.10
N ALA A 125 19.18 7.99 -9.54
CA ALA A 125 18.03 7.36 -10.19
C ALA A 125 16.80 8.25 -10.03
N ARG A 126 16.02 8.39 -11.12
CA ARG A 126 14.66 8.94 -11.10
C ARG A 126 13.77 8.09 -11.99
N VAL A 127 12.86 7.35 -11.39
CA VAL A 127 12.02 6.38 -12.07
C VAL A 127 10.58 6.45 -11.52
N GLY A 128 9.62 6.14 -12.37
CA GLY A 128 8.28 5.85 -11.91
C GLY A 128 8.25 4.44 -11.31
N VAL A 129 7.48 4.24 -10.25
CA VAL A 129 7.37 2.96 -9.55
C VAL A 129 5.90 2.61 -9.35
N LEU A 130 5.56 1.36 -9.68
CA LEU A 130 4.34 0.71 -9.27
C LEU A 130 4.69 -0.38 -8.26
N GLN A 131 3.95 -0.43 -7.16
CA GLN A 131 4.06 -1.47 -6.13
C GLN A 131 2.70 -2.14 -5.94
N VAL A 132 2.73 -3.44 -5.71
CA VAL A 132 1.60 -4.20 -5.19
C VAL A 132 1.96 -4.68 -3.79
N TRP A 133 1.13 -4.33 -2.84
CA TRP A 133 1.25 -4.76 -1.46
C TRP A 133 0.13 -5.74 -1.14
N GLN A 134 0.41 -6.75 -0.33
CA GLN A 134 -0.55 -7.75 0.13
C GLN A 134 -0.60 -7.74 1.65
N LYS A 135 -1.80 -7.83 2.21
CA LYS A 135 -2.02 -7.92 3.65
C LYS A 135 -1.89 -9.37 4.09
N ASP A 136 -0.77 -9.67 4.75
CA ASP A 136 -0.44 -10.99 5.28
C ASP A 136 0.31 -10.81 6.61
N GLY A 137 -0.43 -10.81 7.73
CA GLY A 137 0.12 -10.46 9.04
C GLY A 137 0.64 -9.01 9.14
N GLY A 138 0.29 -8.16 8.18
CA GLY A 138 0.72 -6.80 7.91
C GLY A 138 0.85 -6.59 6.42
N TRP A 139 1.16 -5.37 5.98
CA TRP A 139 1.38 -5.08 4.57
C TRP A 139 2.78 -5.56 4.14
N LYS A 140 2.83 -6.43 3.12
CA LYS A 140 4.05 -7.00 2.53
C LYS A 140 4.15 -6.59 1.07
N LEU A 141 5.32 -6.13 0.65
CA LEU A 141 5.59 -5.84 -0.76
C LEU A 141 5.63 -7.14 -1.56
N LEU A 142 4.65 -7.33 -2.45
CA LEU A 142 4.52 -8.52 -3.30
C LEU A 142 5.15 -8.31 -4.67
N ALA A 143 4.95 -7.13 -5.26
CA ALA A 143 5.54 -6.78 -6.55
C ALA A 143 5.99 -5.32 -6.57
N ARG A 144 7.07 -5.06 -7.31
CA ARG A 144 7.57 -3.73 -7.61
C ARG A 144 8.02 -3.69 -9.07
N GLN A 145 7.58 -2.67 -9.81
CA GLN A 145 8.05 -2.42 -11.17
C GLN A 145 8.52 -0.98 -11.30
N ALA A 146 9.77 -0.80 -11.65
CA ALA A 146 10.32 0.50 -12.02
C ALA A 146 10.24 0.70 -13.55
N PHE A 147 9.98 1.93 -13.97
CA PHE A 147 9.97 2.32 -15.38
C PHE A 147 10.59 3.70 -15.58
N ARG A 148 11.18 3.91 -16.75
CA ARG A 148 11.74 5.21 -17.14
C ARG A 148 10.64 6.10 -17.66
N PHE A 149 10.76 7.40 -17.39
CA PHE A 149 9.91 8.38 -18.05
C PHE A 149 10.33 8.52 -19.52
N PRO A 150 9.38 8.82 -20.43
CA PRO A 150 9.72 9.20 -21.80
C PRO A 150 10.71 10.38 -21.81
N THR A 151 11.68 10.34 -22.70
CA THR A 151 12.60 11.45 -23.00
C THR A 151 11.97 12.41 -23.97
#